data_6c5397e3b2c409c9d6ea442086d92f43
#
_entry.id   6c5397e3b2c409c9d6ea442086d92f43
#
_cell.length_a   1.000
_cell.length_b   1.000
_cell.length_c   1.000
_cell.angle_alpha   90.00
_cell.angle_beta   90.00
_cell.angle_gamma   90.00
#
_symmetry.space_group_name_H-M   'P 1'
#
loop_
_entity.id
_entity.type
_entity.pdbx_description
1 polymer ?
#
loop_
_entity_poly.entity_id
_entity_poly.type
_entity_poly.pdbx_seq_one_letter_code
_entity_poly.pdbx_strand_id
1 'polypeptide(L)'
;AFSAPGVTQVQTTPMLQYYTVDAQGNVELPVLGKVQVAGLTRSEVQNAIKQRLESQVLNPMVHVNLIGAKVSVLGEVNRPGHVSLGNGRLTILDALAAVGDLTVYGRRDNVLITREVDGKLQTARVNLRDAELYASPYYYLQQNDVIYVSPNKVRAISSANAGLWLSMVSTVASAATVIVTVVNVAGQK
;
A
#
# COMPACT_ATOMS: atom_id res chain seq x y z
N ALA A 1 -58.31 -24.20 4.27
CA ALA A 1 -56.96 -23.69 4.29
C ALA A 1 -56.60 -23.21 2.88
N PHE A 2 -56.55 -21.87 2.70
CA PHE A 2 -56.06 -21.26 1.45
C PHE A 2 -54.55 -21.02 1.60
N SER A 3 -53.74 -21.78 0.82
CA SER A 3 -52.34 -21.50 0.67
C SER A 3 -52.16 -20.38 -0.36
N ALA A 4 -51.63 -19.24 0.06
CA ALA A 4 -51.20 -18.18 -0.84
C ALA A 4 -50.02 -18.66 -1.68
N PRO A 5 -49.98 -18.40 -3.01
CA PRO A 5 -48.83 -18.75 -3.84
C PRO A 5 -47.62 -17.93 -3.36
N GLY A 6 -46.48 -18.63 -3.14
CA GLY A 6 -45.27 -18.05 -2.67
C GLY A 6 -44.77 -16.96 -3.62
N VAL A 7 -44.64 -15.75 -3.10
CA VAL A 7 -43.93 -14.66 -3.74
C VAL A 7 -42.45 -15.05 -3.74
N THR A 8 -41.96 -15.52 -4.87
CA THR A 8 -40.52 -15.71 -5.07
C THR A 8 -39.90 -14.31 -5.06
N GLN A 9 -39.29 -13.92 -3.94
CA GLN A 9 -38.45 -12.74 -3.89
C GLN A 9 -37.27 -12.99 -4.81
N VAL A 10 -37.33 -12.42 -6.00
CA VAL A 10 -36.15 -12.29 -6.86
C VAL A 10 -35.23 -11.31 -6.13
N GLN A 11 -34.24 -11.85 -5.42
CA GLN A 11 -33.11 -11.04 -4.92
C GLN A 11 -32.32 -10.57 -6.13
N THR A 12 -32.69 -9.46 -6.70
CA THR A 12 -31.86 -8.70 -7.62
C THR A 12 -30.70 -8.14 -6.80
N THR A 13 -29.60 -8.87 -6.75
CA THR A 13 -28.32 -8.30 -6.29
C THR A 13 -28.03 -7.13 -7.21
N PRO A 14 -27.91 -5.88 -6.70
CA PRO A 14 -27.60 -4.75 -7.56
C PRO A 14 -26.27 -5.01 -8.24
N MET A 15 -26.29 -5.12 -9.57
CA MET A 15 -25.11 -5.27 -10.37
C MET A 15 -24.35 -3.95 -10.27
N LEU A 16 -23.26 -3.93 -9.48
CA LEU A 16 -22.38 -2.77 -9.38
C LEU A 16 -21.70 -2.58 -10.74
N GLN A 17 -22.09 -1.54 -11.45
CA GLN A 17 -21.40 -1.13 -12.67
C GLN A 17 -20.21 -0.25 -12.32
N TYR A 18 -19.05 -0.62 -12.83
CA TYR A 18 -17.82 0.14 -12.70
C TYR A 18 -17.53 0.89 -13.99
N TYR A 19 -17.10 2.12 -13.86
CA TYR A 19 -16.70 2.96 -14.98
C TYR A 19 -15.23 3.34 -14.82
N THR A 20 -14.49 3.33 -15.92
CA THR A 20 -13.06 3.66 -15.91
C THR A 20 -12.86 5.12 -16.28
N VAL A 21 -11.97 5.80 -15.57
CA VAL A 21 -11.51 7.14 -15.96
C VAL A 21 -10.51 6.99 -17.10
N ASP A 22 -10.73 7.69 -18.21
CA ASP A 22 -9.84 7.69 -19.36
C ASP A 22 -8.57 8.54 -19.12
N ALA A 23 -7.60 8.47 -20.05
CA ALA A 23 -6.36 9.22 -19.97
C ALA A 23 -6.55 10.76 -20.00
N GLN A 24 -7.69 11.23 -20.46
CA GLN A 24 -8.09 12.63 -20.48
C GLN A 24 -8.82 13.06 -19.20
N GLY A 25 -9.05 12.12 -18.29
CA GLY A 25 -9.74 12.37 -17.01
C GLY A 25 -11.26 12.37 -17.10
N ASN A 26 -11.85 11.73 -18.10
CA ASN A 26 -13.29 11.62 -18.28
C ASN A 26 -13.78 10.22 -17.93
N VAL A 27 -15.04 10.14 -17.50
CA VAL A 27 -15.80 8.89 -17.38
C VAL A 27 -16.92 8.91 -18.42
N GLU A 28 -17.09 7.83 -19.16
CA GLU A 28 -18.19 7.67 -20.10
C GLU A 28 -19.35 6.96 -19.40
N LEU A 29 -20.44 7.70 -19.22
CA LEU A 29 -21.64 7.21 -18.56
C LEU A 29 -22.77 7.01 -19.58
N PRO A 30 -23.57 5.93 -19.47
CA PRO A 30 -24.77 5.76 -20.28
C PRO A 30 -25.66 7.00 -20.15
N VAL A 31 -26.25 7.43 -21.26
CA VAL A 31 -27.19 8.57 -21.33
C VAL A 31 -26.51 9.94 -21.17
N LEU A 32 -25.54 10.09 -20.26
CA LEU A 32 -24.85 11.36 -19.97
C LEU A 32 -23.62 11.61 -20.87
N GLY A 33 -23.12 10.57 -21.53
CA GLY A 33 -21.89 10.63 -22.31
C GLY A 33 -20.65 10.88 -21.44
N LYS A 34 -19.67 11.61 -21.96
CA LYS A 34 -18.41 11.90 -21.27
C LYS A 34 -18.58 12.99 -20.22
N VAL A 35 -18.14 12.68 -19.00
CA VAL A 35 -18.14 13.58 -17.83
C VAL A 35 -16.71 13.72 -17.33
N GLN A 36 -16.19 14.96 -17.30
CA GLN A 36 -14.89 15.27 -16.71
C GLN A 36 -14.94 15.01 -15.20
N VAL A 37 -13.99 14.20 -14.70
CA VAL A 37 -13.89 13.84 -13.28
C VAL A 37 -12.50 14.08 -12.71
N ALA A 38 -11.46 14.13 -13.53
CA ALA A 38 -10.10 14.39 -13.07
C ALA A 38 -10.00 15.79 -12.43
N GLY A 39 -9.29 15.85 -11.30
CA GLY A 39 -9.12 17.08 -10.51
C GLY A 39 -10.31 17.44 -9.62
N LEU A 40 -11.42 16.70 -9.70
CA LEU A 40 -12.59 16.92 -8.86
C LEU A 40 -12.58 15.99 -7.64
N THR A 41 -13.11 16.52 -6.54
CA THR A 41 -13.40 15.68 -5.37
C THR A 41 -14.59 14.78 -5.65
N ARG A 42 -14.74 13.71 -4.85
CA ARG A 42 -15.88 12.79 -4.94
C ARG A 42 -17.25 13.54 -4.90
N SER A 43 -17.37 14.53 -4.02
CA SER A 43 -18.59 15.31 -3.86
C SER A 43 -18.88 16.18 -5.10
N GLU A 44 -17.84 16.76 -5.71
CA GLU A 44 -17.98 17.55 -6.94
C GLU A 44 -18.37 16.67 -8.12
N VAL A 45 -17.78 15.48 -8.26
CA VAL A 45 -18.18 14.50 -9.29
C VAL A 45 -19.63 14.08 -9.09
N GLN A 46 -20.04 13.78 -7.84
CA GLN A 46 -21.40 13.41 -7.51
C GLN A 46 -22.38 14.51 -7.90
N ASN A 47 -22.07 15.76 -7.58
CA ASN A 47 -22.91 16.93 -7.91
C ASN A 47 -22.95 17.16 -9.42
N ALA A 48 -21.83 17.08 -10.12
CA ALA A 48 -21.77 17.24 -11.58
C ALA A 48 -22.62 16.21 -12.32
N ILE A 49 -22.57 14.95 -11.88
CA ILE A 49 -23.40 13.88 -12.44
C ILE A 49 -24.88 14.13 -12.10
N LYS A 50 -25.18 14.48 -10.85
CA LYS A 50 -26.56 14.76 -10.41
C LYS A 50 -27.20 15.88 -11.22
N GLN A 51 -26.53 17.01 -11.41
CA GLN A 51 -27.02 18.14 -12.20
C GLN A 51 -27.34 17.74 -13.65
N ARG A 52 -26.50 16.91 -14.27
CA ARG A 52 -26.78 16.44 -15.63
C ARG A 52 -27.95 15.46 -15.70
N LEU A 53 -28.15 14.65 -14.67
CA LEU A 53 -29.30 13.74 -14.60
C LEU A 53 -30.61 14.44 -14.32
N GLU A 54 -30.63 15.57 -13.62
CA GLU A 54 -31.84 16.33 -13.28
C GLU A 54 -32.60 16.80 -14.51
N SER A 55 -31.94 16.94 -15.65
CA SER A 55 -32.58 17.24 -16.96
C SER A 55 -33.39 16.06 -17.53
N GLN A 56 -33.18 14.85 -17.05
CA GLN A 56 -33.74 13.62 -17.61
C GLN A 56 -34.53 12.79 -16.60
N VAL A 57 -34.17 12.89 -15.31
CA VAL A 57 -34.76 12.11 -14.23
C VAL A 57 -35.16 13.02 -13.07
N LEU A 58 -36.35 12.83 -12.56
CA LEU A 58 -36.86 13.59 -11.40
C LEU A 58 -36.17 13.08 -10.11
N ASN A 59 -35.51 13.97 -9.35
CA ASN A 59 -34.82 13.65 -8.10
C ASN A 59 -33.82 12.49 -8.18
N PRO A 60 -32.81 12.57 -9.05
CA PRO A 60 -31.81 11.49 -9.20
C PRO A 60 -30.96 11.36 -7.92
N MET A 61 -30.74 10.13 -7.48
CA MET A 61 -29.83 9.81 -6.39
C MET A 61 -28.55 9.24 -6.98
N VAL A 62 -27.42 9.93 -6.78
CA VAL A 62 -26.11 9.53 -7.33
C VAL A 62 -25.18 9.16 -6.18
N HIS A 63 -24.54 8.00 -6.28
CA HIS A 63 -23.51 7.57 -5.34
C HIS A 63 -22.22 7.32 -6.12
N VAL A 64 -21.15 7.99 -5.73
CA VAL A 64 -19.84 7.85 -6.37
C VAL A 64 -18.85 7.25 -5.38
N ASN A 65 -18.23 6.14 -5.76
CA ASN A 65 -17.14 5.52 -5.01
C ASN A 65 -15.92 5.37 -5.90
N LEU A 66 -14.75 5.74 -5.38
CA LEU A 66 -13.48 5.51 -6.06
C LEU A 66 -12.96 4.12 -5.69
N ILE A 67 -12.79 3.26 -6.68
CA ILE A 67 -12.21 1.94 -6.52
C ILE A 67 -10.85 1.85 -7.19
N GLY A 68 -9.97 1.01 -6.64
CA GLY A 68 -8.62 0.85 -7.18
C GLY A 68 -7.61 1.89 -6.69
N ALA A 69 -8.05 2.94 -5.99
CA ALA A 69 -7.11 3.86 -5.34
C ALA A 69 -6.35 3.14 -4.22
N LYS A 70 -5.03 3.11 -4.32
CA LYS A 70 -4.16 2.39 -3.40
C LYS A 70 -2.87 3.16 -3.16
N VAL A 71 -2.23 2.86 -2.03
CA VAL A 71 -0.84 3.21 -1.73
C VAL A 71 -0.01 1.93 -1.64
N SER A 72 1.29 2.03 -1.86
CA SER A 72 2.22 0.92 -1.75
C SER A 72 3.05 1.09 -0.49
N VAL A 73 3.16 0.04 0.33
CA VAL A 73 4.01 0.03 1.53
C VAL A 73 5.07 -1.04 1.37
N LEU A 74 6.34 -0.64 1.43
CA LEU A 74 7.51 -1.46 1.13
C LEU A 74 8.58 -1.30 2.22
N GLY A 75 9.56 -2.20 2.22
CA GLY A 75 10.70 -2.17 3.12
C GLY A 75 10.46 -2.97 4.40
N GLU A 76 10.96 -2.48 5.54
CA GLU A 76 10.95 -3.17 6.83
C GLU A 76 9.60 -3.05 7.55
N VAL A 77 8.57 -3.65 6.95
CA VAL A 77 7.23 -3.84 7.50
C VAL A 77 6.88 -5.33 7.53
N ASN A 78 5.92 -5.72 8.38
CA ASN A 78 5.60 -7.15 8.54
C ASN A 78 4.97 -7.78 7.29
N ARG A 79 4.15 -7.03 6.54
CA ARG A 79 3.46 -7.51 5.33
C ARG A 79 3.51 -6.45 4.23
N PRO A 80 4.64 -6.31 3.51
CA PRO A 80 4.73 -5.37 2.39
C PRO A 80 3.63 -5.62 1.36
N GLY A 81 3.05 -4.55 0.82
CA GLY A 81 1.95 -4.69 -0.14
C GLY A 81 1.23 -3.40 -0.44
N HIS A 82 0.02 -3.55 -0.99
CA HIS A 82 -0.84 -2.44 -1.30
C HIS A 82 -1.94 -2.27 -0.26
N VAL A 83 -2.20 -1.02 0.12
CA VAL A 83 -3.30 -0.65 1.01
C VAL A 83 -4.29 0.21 0.23
N SER A 84 -5.57 -0.17 0.25
CA SER A 84 -6.62 0.61 -0.41
C SER A 84 -6.89 1.91 0.35
N LEU A 85 -7.05 3.01 -0.39
CA LEU A 85 -7.48 4.28 0.20
C LEU A 85 -8.95 4.24 0.65
N GLY A 86 -9.75 3.31 0.13
CA GLY A 86 -11.19 3.27 0.41
C GLY A 86 -11.91 4.57 0.06
N ASN A 87 -12.99 4.85 0.77
CA ASN A 87 -13.82 6.05 0.56
C ASN A 87 -13.47 7.21 1.50
N GLY A 88 -12.49 7.04 2.36
CA GLY A 88 -12.08 8.01 3.38
C GLY A 88 -10.67 8.57 3.16
N ARG A 89 -10.20 9.29 4.17
CA ARG A 89 -8.80 9.71 4.25
C ARG A 89 -7.98 8.59 4.87
N LEU A 90 -6.91 8.19 4.23
CA LEU A 90 -5.95 7.23 4.75
C LEU A 90 -4.74 8.00 5.28
N THR A 91 -4.40 7.80 6.54
CA THR A 91 -3.16 8.36 7.11
C THR A 91 -1.99 7.41 6.88
N ILE A 92 -0.76 7.93 7.01
CA ILE A 92 0.44 7.10 6.98
C ILE A 92 0.42 6.04 8.10
N LEU A 93 -0.14 6.38 9.27
CA LEU A 93 -0.25 5.46 10.40
C LEU A 93 -1.25 4.33 10.12
N ASP A 94 -2.39 4.64 9.50
CA ASP A 94 -3.38 3.63 9.08
C ASP A 94 -2.78 2.67 8.05
N ALA A 95 -2.03 3.20 7.07
CA ALA A 95 -1.38 2.37 6.07
C ALA A 95 -0.34 1.43 6.67
N LEU A 96 0.47 1.91 7.62
CA LEU A 96 1.44 1.10 8.35
C LEU A 96 0.76 0.06 9.22
N ALA A 97 -0.32 0.41 9.93
CA ALA A 97 -1.12 -0.52 10.72
C ALA A 97 -1.73 -1.63 9.85
N ALA A 98 -2.24 -1.30 8.67
CA ALA A 98 -2.83 -2.26 7.73
C ALA A 98 -1.81 -3.33 7.26
N VAL A 99 -0.54 -2.98 7.12
CA VAL A 99 0.54 -3.91 6.78
C VAL A 99 1.21 -4.56 8.00
N GLY A 100 0.62 -4.40 9.19
CA GLY A 100 1.08 -5.03 10.44
C GLY A 100 2.22 -4.30 11.13
N ASP A 101 2.38 -3.00 10.89
CA ASP A 101 3.41 -2.11 11.41
C ASP A 101 4.84 -2.48 10.92
N LEU A 102 5.81 -1.69 11.36
CA LEU A 102 7.22 -1.88 11.07
C LEU A 102 7.74 -3.12 11.80
N THR A 103 8.70 -3.81 11.18
CA THR A 103 9.47 -4.86 11.90
C THR A 103 10.35 -4.22 12.98
N VAL A 104 10.94 -5.06 13.83
CA VAL A 104 11.92 -4.61 14.84
C VAL A 104 13.17 -3.96 14.23
N TYR A 105 13.39 -4.18 12.93
CA TYR A 105 14.49 -3.60 12.17
C TYR A 105 14.08 -2.33 11.41
N GLY A 106 12.81 -2.00 11.36
CA GLY A 106 12.30 -0.82 10.67
C GLY A 106 12.59 0.48 11.42
N ARG A 107 13.07 1.49 10.69
CA ARG A 107 13.38 2.81 11.25
C ARG A 107 12.16 3.70 11.25
N ARG A 108 11.60 4.00 12.43
CA ARG A 108 10.47 4.93 12.59
C ARG A 108 10.86 6.39 12.36
N ASP A 109 12.13 6.73 12.49
CA ASP A 109 12.68 8.07 12.29
C ASP A 109 13.08 8.33 10.83
N ASN A 110 12.95 7.35 9.95
CA ASN A 110 13.38 7.45 8.55
C ASN A 110 12.45 6.67 7.62
N VAL A 111 11.22 7.13 7.50
CA VAL A 111 10.25 6.62 6.54
C VAL A 111 10.21 7.55 5.34
N LEU A 112 10.39 7.03 4.13
CA LEU A 112 10.33 7.78 2.89
C LEU A 112 8.92 7.68 2.31
N ILE A 113 8.39 8.80 1.83
CA ILE A 113 7.14 8.83 1.06
C ILE A 113 7.47 9.45 -0.28
N THR A 114 7.17 8.72 -1.34
CA THR A 114 7.29 9.22 -2.71
C THR A 114 5.90 9.45 -3.27
N ARG A 115 5.67 10.66 -3.77
CA ARG A 115 4.42 11.13 -4.37
C ARG A 115 4.70 11.72 -5.73
N GLU A 116 3.84 11.48 -6.68
CA GLU A 116 3.85 12.18 -7.95
C GLU A 116 3.03 13.47 -7.85
N VAL A 117 3.69 14.61 -8.15
CA VAL A 117 3.07 15.93 -8.18
C VAL A 117 3.46 16.59 -9.52
N ASP A 118 2.47 16.95 -10.32
CA ASP A 118 2.67 17.57 -11.64
C ASP A 118 3.61 16.75 -12.56
N GLY A 119 3.48 15.43 -12.57
CA GLY A 119 4.30 14.51 -13.37
C GLY A 119 5.74 14.36 -12.88
N LYS A 120 6.08 14.86 -11.68
CA LYS A 120 7.39 14.72 -11.06
C LYS A 120 7.29 13.95 -9.75
N LEU A 121 8.22 13.02 -9.55
CA LEU A 121 8.32 12.30 -8.30
C LEU A 121 9.00 13.17 -7.23
N GLN A 122 8.29 13.42 -6.14
CA GLN A 122 8.80 14.09 -4.96
C GLN A 122 8.93 13.08 -3.83
N THR A 123 10.10 13.04 -3.20
CA THR A 123 10.33 12.15 -2.06
C THR A 123 10.54 12.99 -0.81
N ALA A 124 9.73 12.72 0.21
CA ALA A 124 9.85 13.32 1.53
C ALA A 124 10.28 12.27 2.56
N ARG A 125 10.97 12.73 3.57
CA ARG A 125 11.35 11.90 4.72
C ARG A 125 10.53 12.34 5.93
N VAL A 126 9.87 11.38 6.56
CA VAL A 126 9.04 11.61 7.75
C VAL A 126 9.55 10.82 8.94
N ASN A 127 9.41 11.40 10.12
CA ASN A 127 9.69 10.76 11.40
C ASN A 127 8.37 10.44 12.11
N LEU A 128 8.07 9.15 12.27
CA LEU A 128 6.83 8.70 12.93
C LEU A 128 6.78 8.96 14.44
N ARG A 129 7.90 9.36 15.05
CA ARG A 129 7.99 9.68 16.48
C ARG A 129 7.77 11.15 16.78
N ASP A 130 7.70 11.96 15.72
CA ASP A 130 7.62 13.41 15.84
C ASP A 130 6.17 13.88 15.73
N ALA A 131 5.78 14.79 16.61
CA ALA A 131 4.46 15.42 16.56
C ALA A 131 4.27 16.27 15.29
N GLU A 132 5.35 16.77 14.69
CA GLU A 132 5.31 17.49 13.41
C GLU A 132 4.74 16.63 12.27
N LEU A 133 4.76 15.31 12.40
CA LEU A 133 4.13 14.40 11.45
C LEU A 133 2.68 14.79 11.15
N TYR A 134 1.91 15.15 12.19
CA TYR A 134 0.48 15.49 12.05
C TYR A 134 0.22 16.76 11.26
N ALA A 135 1.19 17.67 11.21
CA ALA A 135 1.15 18.90 10.42
C ALA A 135 1.74 18.71 9.01
N SER A 136 2.35 17.56 8.73
CA SER A 136 2.99 17.27 7.45
C SER A 136 1.98 17.14 6.31
N PRO A 137 2.26 17.68 5.11
CA PRO A 137 1.44 17.42 3.91
C PRO A 137 1.43 15.94 3.49
N TYR A 138 2.32 15.13 4.02
CA TYR A 138 2.42 13.68 3.79
C TYR A 138 1.73 12.84 4.85
N TYR A 139 1.10 13.46 5.86
CA TYR A 139 0.33 12.72 6.87
C TYR A 139 -0.88 12.02 6.26
N TYR A 140 -1.62 12.72 5.41
CA TYR A 140 -2.68 12.13 4.59
C TYR A 140 -2.10 11.64 3.26
N LEU A 141 -2.29 10.36 3.01
CA LEU A 141 -1.81 9.71 1.81
C LEU A 141 -2.70 10.00 0.60
N GLN A 142 -2.09 10.03 -0.56
CA GLN A 142 -2.76 10.17 -1.85
C GLN A 142 -2.63 8.88 -2.66
N GLN A 143 -3.45 8.76 -3.69
CA GLN A 143 -3.37 7.63 -4.61
C GLN A 143 -1.98 7.54 -5.23
N ASN A 144 -1.47 6.31 -5.34
CA ASN A 144 -0.15 5.95 -5.85
C ASN A 144 1.04 6.40 -4.98
N ASP A 145 0.83 6.94 -3.77
CA ASP A 145 1.93 7.14 -2.84
C ASP A 145 2.67 5.84 -2.58
N VAL A 146 3.99 5.93 -2.50
CA VAL A 146 4.86 4.83 -2.12
C VAL A 146 5.52 5.16 -0.79
N ILE A 147 5.27 4.32 0.21
CA ILE A 147 5.87 4.40 1.54
C ILE A 147 6.99 3.37 1.60
N TYR A 148 8.19 3.80 1.89
CA TYR A 148 9.34 2.92 2.06
C TYR A 148 9.92 3.06 3.46
N VAL A 149 9.89 1.97 4.21
CA VAL A 149 10.48 1.88 5.56
C VAL A 149 11.92 1.39 5.44
N SER A 150 12.86 2.26 5.82
CA SER A 150 14.28 1.95 5.76
C SER A 150 14.68 0.95 6.86
N PRO A 151 15.58 -0.01 6.59
CA PRO A 151 16.15 -0.89 7.60
C PRO A 151 17.09 -0.14 8.54
N ASN A 152 17.27 -0.65 9.75
CA ASN A 152 18.31 -0.19 10.64
C ASN A 152 19.69 -0.75 10.25
N LYS A 153 20.75 -0.18 10.83
CA LYS A 153 22.15 -0.58 10.53
C LYS A 153 22.42 -2.05 10.86
N VAL A 154 21.78 -2.61 11.87
CA VAL A 154 21.98 -4.00 12.28
C VAL A 154 21.50 -4.97 11.20
N ARG A 155 20.34 -4.73 10.59
CA ARG A 155 19.83 -5.53 9.48
C ARG A 155 20.73 -5.44 8.25
N ALA A 156 21.20 -4.24 7.91
CA ALA A 156 22.07 -4.02 6.77
C ALA A 156 23.41 -4.77 6.91
N ILE A 157 23.97 -4.84 8.12
CA ILE A 157 25.22 -5.56 8.39
C ILE A 157 24.99 -7.07 8.41
N SER A 158 23.91 -7.56 9.03
CA SER A 158 23.65 -9.00 9.13
C SER A 158 23.39 -9.67 7.78
N SER A 159 22.72 -8.99 6.87
CA SER A 159 22.49 -9.52 5.52
C SER A 159 23.75 -9.56 4.65
N ALA A 160 24.69 -8.63 4.87
CA ALA A 160 25.94 -8.59 4.10
C ALA A 160 26.99 -9.61 4.59
N ASN A 161 26.98 -9.97 5.88
CA ASN A 161 28.10 -10.70 6.49
C ASN A 161 27.74 -12.13 6.97
N ALA A 162 26.46 -12.52 7.02
CA ALA A 162 26.08 -13.83 7.57
C ALA A 162 26.70 -15.02 6.81
N GLY A 163 26.84 -14.92 5.50
CA GLY A 163 27.47 -15.93 4.68
C GLY A 163 28.99 -16.01 4.84
N LEU A 164 29.64 -14.86 5.02
CA LEU A 164 31.10 -14.79 5.16
C LEU A 164 31.59 -15.32 6.50
N TRP A 165 30.90 -14.98 7.61
CA TRP A 165 31.26 -15.48 8.94
C TRP A 165 31.09 -16.98 9.06
N LEU A 166 30.04 -17.58 8.52
CA LEU A 166 29.82 -19.02 8.52
C LEU A 166 30.90 -19.77 7.71
N SER A 167 31.31 -19.23 6.56
CA SER A 167 32.39 -19.83 5.77
C SER A 167 33.76 -19.72 6.42
N MET A 168 34.06 -18.60 7.09
CA MET A 168 35.34 -18.42 7.82
C MET A 168 35.42 -19.37 9.02
N VAL A 169 34.36 -19.51 9.81
CA VAL A 169 34.35 -20.43 10.95
C VAL A 169 34.54 -21.89 10.50
N SER A 170 33.88 -22.31 9.43
CA SER A 170 34.02 -23.67 8.91
C SER A 170 35.45 -23.96 8.38
N THR A 171 36.08 -22.97 7.76
CA THR A 171 37.47 -23.11 7.23
C THR A 171 38.47 -23.22 8.36
N VAL A 172 38.34 -22.42 9.42
CA VAL A 172 39.23 -22.49 10.61
C VAL A 172 39.04 -23.80 11.34
N ALA A 173 37.83 -24.29 11.52
CA ALA A 173 37.53 -25.56 12.18
C ALA A 173 38.11 -26.75 11.41
N SER A 174 38.02 -26.77 10.09
CA SER A 174 38.62 -27.83 9.25
C SER A 174 40.14 -27.81 9.29
N ALA A 175 40.78 -26.64 9.24
CA ALA A 175 42.23 -26.53 9.36
C ALA A 175 42.73 -27.01 10.73
N ALA A 176 42.06 -26.68 11.81
CA ALA A 176 42.43 -27.15 13.15
C ALA A 176 42.33 -28.69 13.26
N THR A 177 41.30 -29.30 12.68
CA THR A 177 41.13 -30.76 12.68
C THR A 177 42.29 -31.47 11.93
N VAL A 178 42.70 -30.93 10.77
CA VAL A 178 43.81 -31.48 10.00
C VAL A 178 45.13 -31.38 10.80
N ILE A 179 45.40 -30.25 11.45
CA ILE A 179 46.62 -30.07 12.24
C ILE A 179 46.65 -31.06 13.42
N VAL A 180 45.57 -31.24 14.17
CA VAL A 180 45.48 -32.20 15.28
C VAL A 180 45.72 -33.63 14.78
N THR A 181 45.13 -33.99 13.63
CA THR A 181 45.31 -35.33 13.08
C THR A 181 46.78 -35.57 12.66
N VAL A 182 47.44 -34.60 12.01
CA VAL A 182 48.84 -34.69 11.61
C VAL A 182 49.78 -34.82 12.80
N VAL A 183 49.55 -34.02 13.86
CA VAL A 183 50.35 -34.06 15.09
C VAL A 183 50.19 -35.40 15.81
N ASN A 184 48.99 -35.96 15.91
CA ASN A 184 48.74 -37.26 16.54
C ASN A 184 49.37 -38.42 15.76
N VAL A 185 49.34 -38.38 14.43
CA VAL A 185 49.98 -39.42 13.58
C VAL A 185 51.50 -39.31 13.64
N ALA A 186 52.06 -38.08 13.69
CA ALA A 186 53.51 -37.87 13.79
C ALA A 186 54.07 -38.23 15.18
N GLY A 187 53.30 -38.11 16.23
CA GLY A 187 53.70 -38.46 17.63
C GLY A 187 53.62 -39.95 17.96
N GLN A 188 53.12 -40.81 17.06
CA GLN A 188 53.04 -42.27 17.24
C GLN A 188 54.19 -43.03 16.55
N LYS A 189 55.20 -42.36 16.03
CA LYS A 189 56.44 -42.92 15.56
C LYS A 189 57.59 -42.59 16.52
#